data_c4c8b1dc00376b8616d8242ad0664ae1
#
_entry.id   c4c8b1dc00376b8616d8242ad0664ae1
#
_cell.length_a   1.000
_cell.length_b   1.000
_cell.length_c   1.000
_cell.angle_alpha   90.00
_cell.angle_beta   90.00
_cell.angle_gamma   90.00
#
_symmetry.space_group_name_H-M   'P 1'
#
loop_
_entity.id
_entity.type
_entity.pdbx_description
1 polymer ?
#
loop_
_entity_poly.entity_id
_entity_poly.type
_entity_poly.pdbx_seq_one_letter_code
_entity_poly.pdbx_strand_id
1 'polypeptide(L)'
;DYWMEMGCDGFRIDMAGSLVKNDPQFTGTKYLWNEIRRHFQDKWPEGVMLAEWGHPEKAKAIGFMADFIFQFGKEGYRDLFFNETGVYRRDTCYFDRRGLGNTSRFINTLNECLKATGDDAYICIPTGNHDIQRLNCGNRKSKEELEVAMTFLLTQPAIPCIYYGDEIGIR
;
A
#
# COMPACT_ATOMS: atom_id res chain seq x y z
N ASP A 1 -10.18 -7.56 20.44
CA ASP A 1 -9.58 -8.50 21.39
C ASP A 1 -9.65 -9.95 20.91
N TYR A 2 -10.83 -10.44 20.57
CA TYR A 2 -11.05 -11.86 20.22
C TYR A 2 -10.00 -12.45 19.28
N TRP A 3 -9.72 -11.79 18.15
CA TRP A 3 -8.76 -12.31 17.18
C TRP A 3 -7.30 -12.23 17.68
N MET A 4 -6.98 -11.22 18.45
CA MET A 4 -5.66 -11.13 19.08
C MET A 4 -5.47 -12.24 20.13
N GLU A 5 -6.51 -12.55 20.90
CA GLU A 5 -6.52 -13.69 21.84
C GLU A 5 -6.41 -15.04 21.13
N MET A 6 -6.87 -15.11 19.88
CA MET A 6 -6.72 -16.29 19.01
C MET A 6 -5.34 -16.40 18.35
N GLY A 7 -4.44 -15.41 18.58
CA GLY A 7 -3.07 -15.43 18.07
C GLY A 7 -2.81 -14.59 16.81
N CYS A 8 -3.69 -13.63 16.48
CA CYS A 8 -3.39 -12.67 15.44
C CYS A 8 -2.35 -11.67 15.95
N ASP A 9 -1.43 -11.24 15.08
CA ASP A 9 -0.39 -10.25 15.38
C ASP A 9 -0.82 -8.81 15.04
N GLY A 10 -2.01 -8.63 14.48
CA GLY A 10 -2.52 -7.32 14.11
C GLY A 10 -3.61 -7.34 13.06
N PHE A 11 -3.92 -6.17 12.53
CA PHE A 11 -5.01 -5.97 11.57
C PHE A 11 -4.63 -5.07 10.42
N ARG A 12 -5.02 -5.44 9.22
CA ARG A 12 -5.18 -4.53 8.09
C ARG A 12 -6.59 -3.96 8.16
N ILE A 13 -6.68 -2.64 8.21
CA ILE A 13 -7.94 -1.92 8.37
C ILE A 13 -8.39 -1.37 7.03
N ASP A 14 -9.51 -1.91 6.56
CA ASP A 14 -10.15 -1.50 5.32
C ASP A 14 -10.61 -0.05 5.40
N MET A 15 -10.34 0.74 4.35
CA MET A 15 -10.81 2.12 4.21
C MET A 15 -10.60 2.99 5.46
N ALA A 16 -9.47 2.85 6.13
CA ALA A 16 -9.18 3.45 7.45
C ALA A 16 -9.47 4.96 7.54
N GLY A 17 -9.25 5.70 6.44
CA GLY A 17 -9.50 7.14 6.37
C GLY A 17 -10.95 7.57 6.16
N SER A 18 -11.89 6.65 5.97
CA SER A 18 -13.28 6.97 5.57
C SER A 18 -14.36 6.30 6.43
N LEU A 19 -13.99 5.68 7.55
CA LEU A 19 -14.96 5.04 8.46
C LEU A 19 -15.87 6.06 9.14
N VAL A 20 -15.33 7.21 9.53
CA VAL A 20 -16.13 8.31 10.07
C VAL A 20 -16.63 9.16 8.91
N LYS A 21 -17.95 9.22 8.75
CA LYS A 21 -18.58 9.95 7.65
C LYS A 21 -18.72 11.44 7.98
N ASN A 22 -18.74 12.28 6.93
CA ASN A 22 -18.86 13.74 7.04
C ASN A 22 -17.76 14.37 7.95
N ASP A 23 -16.55 13.86 7.89
CA ASP A 23 -15.40 14.29 8.68
C ASP A 23 -14.27 14.87 7.80
N PRO A 24 -14.49 16.00 7.13
CA PRO A 24 -13.51 16.55 6.17
C PRO A 24 -12.20 17.00 6.82
N GLN A 25 -12.22 17.26 8.12
CA GLN A 25 -11.04 17.64 8.92
C GLN A 25 -10.37 16.44 9.62
N PHE A 26 -10.86 15.23 9.40
CA PHE A 26 -10.39 14.02 10.06
C PHE A 26 -10.38 14.08 11.60
N THR A 27 -11.21 14.92 12.20
CA THR A 27 -11.26 15.08 13.66
C THR A 27 -11.87 13.86 14.34
N GLY A 28 -13.01 13.39 13.84
CA GLY A 28 -13.66 12.17 14.33
C GLY A 28 -12.85 10.92 14.01
N THR A 29 -12.26 10.86 12.81
CA THR A 29 -11.35 9.78 12.38
C THR A 29 -10.16 9.69 13.33
N LYS A 30 -9.51 10.80 13.64
CA LYS A 30 -8.40 10.86 14.58
C LYS A 30 -8.81 10.44 16.00
N TYR A 31 -9.96 10.91 16.47
CA TYR A 31 -10.49 10.50 17.77
C TYR A 31 -10.70 8.98 17.85
N LEU A 32 -11.43 8.41 16.87
CA LEU A 32 -11.70 6.99 16.80
C LEU A 32 -10.42 6.15 16.84
N TRP A 33 -9.45 6.46 15.98
CA TRP A 33 -8.23 5.67 15.89
C TRP A 33 -7.29 5.86 17.10
N ASN A 34 -7.26 7.03 17.69
CA ASN A 34 -6.51 7.24 18.94
C ASN A 34 -7.07 6.43 20.11
N GLU A 35 -8.41 6.30 20.23
CA GLU A 35 -9.02 5.46 21.26
C GLU A 35 -8.71 3.97 21.02
N ILE A 36 -8.86 3.51 19.78
CA ILE A 36 -8.55 2.12 19.41
C ILE A 36 -7.06 1.83 19.64
N ARG A 37 -6.18 2.74 19.20
CA ARG A 37 -4.73 2.59 19.37
C ARG A 37 -4.34 2.52 20.85
N ARG A 38 -4.90 3.38 21.69
CA ARG A 38 -4.61 3.35 23.12
C ARG A 38 -4.95 1.99 23.72
N HIS A 39 -6.17 1.49 23.49
CA HIS A 39 -6.57 0.16 23.92
C HIS A 39 -5.64 -0.94 23.37
N PHE A 40 -5.27 -0.81 22.09
CA PHE A 40 -4.43 -1.79 21.41
C PHE A 40 -3.00 -1.81 22.00
N GLN A 41 -2.42 -0.64 22.24
CA GLN A 41 -1.08 -0.52 22.85
C GLN A 41 -1.04 -1.01 24.31
N ASP A 42 -2.09 -0.74 25.07
CA ASP A 42 -2.17 -1.18 26.47
C ASP A 42 -2.27 -2.71 26.60
N LYS A 43 -3.03 -3.35 25.71
CA LYS A 43 -3.31 -4.78 25.80
C LYS A 43 -2.41 -5.62 24.88
N TRP A 44 -2.03 -5.07 23.73
CA TRP A 44 -1.29 -5.76 22.66
C TRP A 44 -0.13 -4.91 22.14
N PRO A 45 0.89 -4.62 22.97
CA PRO A 45 1.95 -3.65 22.63
C PRO A 45 2.76 -4.02 21.38
N GLU A 46 2.85 -5.32 21.05
CA GLU A 46 3.53 -5.81 19.84
C GLU A 46 2.60 -5.90 18.61
N GLY A 47 1.32 -5.61 18.79
CA GLY A 47 0.33 -5.73 17.72
C GLY A 47 0.46 -4.65 16.65
N VAL A 48 0.21 -5.01 15.40
CA VAL A 48 0.37 -4.11 14.24
C VAL A 48 -0.96 -3.62 13.71
N MET A 49 -1.05 -2.32 13.43
CA MET A 49 -2.16 -1.69 12.73
C MET A 49 -1.68 -1.16 11.38
N LEU A 50 -2.14 -1.78 10.31
CA LEU A 50 -1.86 -1.41 8.91
C LEU A 50 -3.11 -0.75 8.30
N ALA A 51 -3.00 0.50 7.90
CA ALA A 51 -4.10 1.21 7.24
C ALA A 51 -4.21 0.81 5.76
N GLU A 52 -5.42 0.79 5.25
CA GLU A 52 -5.68 0.92 3.83
C GLU A 52 -6.20 2.33 3.54
N TRP A 53 -5.30 3.24 3.24
CA TRP A 53 -5.65 4.64 2.98
C TRP A 53 -4.93 5.23 1.76
N GLY A 54 -3.67 4.83 1.52
CA GLY A 54 -2.84 5.39 0.46
C GLY A 54 -2.31 6.80 0.78
N HIS A 55 -2.24 7.14 2.06
CA HIS A 55 -1.71 8.38 2.58
C HIS A 55 -0.88 8.12 3.85
N PRO A 56 0.33 7.55 3.72
CA PRO A 56 1.15 7.14 4.87
C PRO A 56 1.36 8.23 5.92
N GLU A 57 1.50 9.49 5.49
CA GLU A 57 1.65 10.64 6.38
C GLU A 57 0.40 10.90 7.24
N LYS A 58 -0.80 10.68 6.68
CA LYS A 58 -2.06 10.83 7.41
C LYS A 58 -2.29 9.65 8.34
N ALA A 59 -2.03 8.44 7.86
CA ALA A 59 -2.15 7.22 8.65
C ALA A 59 -1.26 7.29 9.89
N LYS A 60 0.02 7.67 9.74
CA LYS A 60 0.93 7.93 10.86
C LYS A 60 0.37 8.96 11.84
N ALA A 61 -0.15 10.08 11.35
CA ALA A 61 -0.66 11.17 12.19
C ALA A 61 -1.84 10.78 13.09
N ILE A 62 -2.53 9.69 12.78
CA ILE A 62 -3.63 9.13 13.57
C ILE A 62 -3.30 7.79 14.22
N GLY A 63 -2.02 7.39 14.17
CA GLY A 63 -1.49 6.31 14.98
C GLY A 63 -1.36 4.95 14.32
N PHE A 64 -1.49 4.85 13.01
CA PHE A 64 -1.15 3.63 12.28
C PHE A 64 0.37 3.46 12.17
N MET A 65 0.81 2.21 12.21
CA MET A 65 2.22 1.85 12.08
C MET A 65 2.65 1.74 10.62
N ALA A 66 1.70 1.49 9.71
CA ALA A 66 1.97 1.35 8.28
C ALA A 66 0.75 1.76 7.44
N ASP A 67 1.02 2.15 6.19
CA ASP A 67 0.02 2.36 5.14
C ASP A 67 0.64 2.06 3.78
N PHE A 68 -0.19 1.97 2.76
CA PHE A 68 0.22 1.63 1.41
C PHE A 68 0.52 2.85 0.55
N ILE A 69 1.47 2.68 -0.40
CA ILE A 69 1.48 3.39 -1.67
C ILE A 69 0.95 2.40 -2.71
N PHE A 70 -0.25 2.64 -3.22
CA PHE A 70 -0.96 1.70 -4.10
C PHE A 70 -1.89 2.43 -5.09
N GLN A 71 -2.94 1.79 -5.58
CA GLN A 71 -3.80 2.35 -6.63
C GLN A 71 -4.63 3.56 -6.22
N PHE A 72 -4.84 3.78 -4.93
CA PHE A 72 -5.58 4.91 -4.37
C PHE A 72 -4.64 5.91 -3.67
N GLY A 73 -5.18 7.06 -3.29
CA GLY A 73 -4.45 8.06 -2.51
C GLY A 73 -3.35 8.75 -3.30
N LYS A 74 -2.11 8.50 -2.93
CA LYS A 74 -0.94 9.12 -3.57
C LYS A 74 -0.73 8.61 -5.00
N GLU A 75 -0.20 9.47 -5.85
CA GLU A 75 0.07 9.15 -7.25
C GLU A 75 1.35 8.33 -7.45
N GLY A 76 1.50 7.77 -8.67
CA GLY A 76 2.75 7.17 -9.15
C GLY A 76 2.73 5.64 -9.20
N TYR A 77 2.06 4.96 -8.28
CA TYR A 77 1.99 3.50 -8.29
C TYR A 77 1.44 2.93 -9.61
N ARG A 78 0.38 3.54 -10.13
CA ARG A 78 -0.22 3.11 -11.41
C ARG A 78 0.72 3.32 -12.60
N ASP A 79 1.56 4.34 -12.54
CA ASP A 79 2.53 4.62 -13.61
C ASP A 79 3.64 3.57 -13.69
N LEU A 80 3.86 2.83 -12.60
CA LEU A 80 4.82 1.71 -12.58
C LEU A 80 4.21 0.41 -13.10
N PHE A 81 3.05 0.03 -12.59
CA PHE A 81 2.55 -1.34 -12.67
C PHE A 81 1.33 -1.52 -13.58
N PHE A 82 0.49 -0.50 -13.76
CA PHE A 82 -0.74 -0.64 -14.52
C PHE A 82 -0.48 -0.54 -16.03
N ASN A 83 -1.08 -1.44 -16.78
CA ASN A 83 -1.02 -1.48 -18.21
C ASN A 83 -2.45 -1.52 -18.83
N GLU A 84 -2.62 -1.99 -20.06
CA GLU A 84 -3.85 -1.87 -20.85
C GLU A 84 -5.05 -2.65 -20.33
N THR A 85 -4.94 -3.34 -19.20
CA THR A 85 -6.04 -4.14 -18.66
C THR A 85 -6.58 -3.59 -17.32
N GLY A 86 -7.81 -3.98 -16.99
CA GLY A 86 -8.43 -3.65 -15.71
C GLY A 86 -9.06 -2.26 -15.64
N VAL A 87 -9.69 -1.98 -14.53
CA VAL A 87 -10.45 -0.74 -14.27
C VAL A 87 -9.54 0.49 -14.23
N TYR A 88 -8.36 0.32 -13.67
CA TYR A 88 -7.37 1.40 -13.50
C TYR A 88 -6.30 1.39 -14.60
N ARG A 89 -6.62 0.87 -15.76
CA ARG A 89 -5.69 0.73 -16.86
C ARG A 89 -4.93 2.03 -17.18
N ARG A 90 -3.71 1.86 -17.67
CA ARG A 90 -2.89 2.91 -18.27
C ARG A 90 -2.45 2.46 -19.65
N ASP A 91 -2.40 3.38 -20.59
CA ASP A 91 -1.84 3.10 -21.93
C ASP A 91 -0.32 2.88 -21.86
N THR A 92 0.31 3.48 -20.85
CA THR A 92 1.74 3.34 -20.59
C THR A 92 2.00 3.09 -19.11
N CYS A 93 2.89 2.14 -18.82
CA CYS A 93 3.47 1.97 -17.48
C CYS A 93 4.97 1.68 -17.60
N TYR A 94 5.70 1.85 -16.51
CA TYR A 94 7.16 1.68 -16.54
C TYR A 94 7.57 0.22 -16.74
N PHE A 95 6.94 -0.69 -16.00
CA PHE A 95 7.19 -2.14 -16.12
C PHE A 95 6.36 -2.78 -17.24
N ASP A 96 6.57 -2.30 -18.45
CA ASP A 96 6.00 -2.79 -19.69
C ASP A 96 7.11 -2.83 -20.73
N ARG A 97 7.18 -3.91 -21.51
CA ARG A 97 8.23 -4.10 -22.55
C ARG A 97 8.37 -2.96 -23.53
N ARG A 98 7.32 -2.16 -23.71
CA ARG A 98 7.33 -1.00 -24.61
C ARG A 98 8.18 0.16 -24.05
N GLY A 99 8.48 0.18 -22.75
CA GLY A 99 9.31 1.20 -22.11
C GLY A 99 8.75 2.62 -22.19
N LEU A 100 7.44 2.76 -22.22
CA LEU A 100 6.76 4.06 -22.40
C LEU A 100 6.42 4.77 -21.09
N GLY A 101 6.62 4.10 -19.97
CA GLY A 101 6.28 4.60 -18.64
C GLY A 101 7.32 5.54 -18.05
N ASN A 102 6.96 6.14 -16.92
CA ASN A 102 7.80 7.09 -16.19
C ASN A 102 7.73 6.81 -14.69
N THR A 103 8.90 6.85 -14.04
CA THR A 103 9.02 6.59 -12.59
C THR A 103 8.91 7.84 -11.72
N SER A 104 8.98 9.04 -12.31
CA SER A 104 9.18 10.28 -11.56
C SER A 104 8.10 10.55 -10.51
N ARG A 105 6.82 10.34 -10.84
CA ARG A 105 5.74 10.53 -9.85
C ARG A 105 5.85 9.57 -8.68
N PHE A 106 6.15 8.30 -8.95
CA PHE A 106 6.32 7.33 -7.89
C PHE A 106 7.50 7.67 -6.98
N ILE A 107 8.65 8.01 -7.56
CA ILE A 107 9.86 8.37 -6.80
C ILE A 107 9.60 9.61 -5.93
N ASN A 108 8.94 10.63 -6.47
CA ASN A 108 8.56 11.81 -5.70
C ASN A 108 7.62 11.46 -4.54
N THR A 109 6.57 10.69 -4.82
CA THR A 109 5.63 10.21 -3.80
C THR A 109 6.33 9.40 -2.71
N LEU A 110 7.19 8.45 -3.09
CA LEU A 110 7.93 7.63 -2.13
C LEU A 110 8.82 8.49 -1.24
N ASN A 111 9.58 9.42 -1.81
CA ASN A 111 10.46 10.32 -1.07
C ASN A 111 9.68 11.23 -0.12
N GLU A 112 8.54 11.78 -0.55
CA GLU A 112 7.65 12.58 0.31
C GLU A 112 7.13 11.75 1.48
N CYS A 113 6.65 10.54 1.21
CA CYS A 113 6.14 9.64 2.24
C CYS A 113 7.25 9.22 3.22
N LEU A 114 8.42 8.82 2.74
CA LEU A 114 9.57 8.48 3.60
C LEU A 114 9.98 9.64 4.51
N LYS A 115 10.02 10.85 3.96
CA LYS A 115 10.33 12.06 4.76
C LYS A 115 9.26 12.32 5.82
N ALA A 116 7.99 12.09 5.50
CA ALA A 116 6.89 12.34 6.42
C ALA A 116 6.74 11.25 7.50
N THR A 117 6.99 9.98 7.13
CA THR A 117 6.93 8.87 8.08
C THR A 117 8.16 8.77 8.97
N GLY A 118 9.35 9.13 8.45
CA GLY A 118 10.60 8.97 9.20
C GLY A 118 10.78 7.52 9.66
N ASP A 119 11.28 7.37 10.88
CA ASP A 119 11.50 6.05 11.51
C ASP A 119 10.28 5.52 12.29
N ASP A 120 9.19 6.29 12.36
CA ASP A 120 8.04 5.98 13.22
C ASP A 120 6.91 5.21 12.52
N ALA A 121 6.95 5.10 11.19
CA ALA A 121 5.95 4.37 10.45
C ALA A 121 6.52 3.79 9.15
N TYR A 122 5.90 2.71 8.68
CA TYR A 122 6.33 1.98 7.51
C TYR A 122 5.43 2.28 6.30
N ILE A 123 6.04 2.17 5.12
CA ILE A 123 5.34 2.24 3.84
C ILE A 123 5.29 0.83 3.26
N CYS A 124 4.11 0.39 2.85
CA CYS A 124 3.91 -0.88 2.16
C CYS A 124 3.70 -0.64 0.66
N ILE A 125 4.39 -1.40 -0.18
CA ILE A 125 4.21 -1.34 -1.64
C ILE A 125 3.78 -2.73 -2.12
N PRO A 126 2.52 -2.89 -2.60
CA PRO A 126 2.02 -4.19 -3.03
C PRO A 126 2.37 -4.48 -4.50
N THR A 127 2.48 -5.76 -4.85
CA THR A 127 2.48 -6.20 -6.26
C THR A 127 1.11 -6.07 -6.90
N GLY A 128 0.07 -6.20 -6.10
CA GLY A 128 -1.33 -6.12 -6.47
C GLY A 128 -2.23 -6.37 -5.27
N ASN A 129 -3.52 -6.41 -5.48
CA ASN A 129 -4.52 -6.80 -4.49
C ASN A 129 -5.80 -7.29 -5.17
N HIS A 130 -6.85 -7.61 -4.39
CA HIS A 130 -8.13 -8.12 -4.91
C HIS A 130 -8.96 -7.09 -5.69
N ASP A 131 -8.62 -5.79 -5.63
CA ASP A 131 -9.32 -4.73 -6.34
C ASP A 131 -8.70 -4.41 -7.71
N ILE A 132 -7.50 -4.90 -7.98
CA ILE A 132 -6.76 -4.55 -9.18
C ILE A 132 -6.23 -5.77 -9.92
N GLN A 133 -5.77 -5.53 -11.12
CA GLN A 133 -5.11 -6.54 -11.94
C GLN A 133 -3.85 -7.08 -11.26
N ARG A 134 -3.58 -8.35 -11.46
CA ARG A 134 -2.34 -8.98 -11.04
C ARG A 134 -1.13 -8.43 -11.78
N LEU A 135 0.05 -8.59 -11.19
CA LEU A 135 1.29 -8.15 -11.81
C LEU A 135 1.50 -8.79 -13.20
N ASN A 136 1.20 -10.08 -13.34
CA ASN A 136 1.29 -10.81 -14.61
C ASN A 136 0.02 -10.66 -15.48
N CYS A 137 -0.27 -9.45 -15.93
CA CYS A 137 -1.42 -9.21 -16.80
C CYS A 137 -1.11 -8.20 -17.89
N GLY A 138 -2.06 -8.03 -18.80
CA GLY A 138 -1.96 -7.11 -19.92
C GLY A 138 -0.76 -7.40 -20.81
N ASN A 139 0.13 -6.45 -20.95
CA ASN A 139 1.29 -6.55 -21.82
C ASN A 139 2.50 -7.26 -21.19
N ARG A 140 2.53 -7.41 -19.87
CA ARG A 140 3.55 -8.23 -19.22
C ARG A 140 3.22 -9.70 -19.42
N LYS A 141 4.11 -10.43 -20.10
CA LYS A 141 3.89 -11.83 -20.47
C LYS A 141 5.10 -12.71 -20.29
N SER A 142 6.24 -12.13 -20.01
CA SER A 142 7.47 -12.87 -19.82
C SER A 142 7.91 -12.90 -18.38
N LYS A 143 8.66 -13.92 -18.04
CA LYS A 143 9.25 -14.08 -16.70
C LYS A 143 10.19 -12.92 -16.37
N GLU A 144 10.97 -12.48 -17.34
CA GLU A 144 11.95 -11.40 -17.19
C GLU A 144 11.27 -10.06 -16.84
N GLU A 145 10.11 -9.78 -17.46
CA GLU A 145 9.34 -8.57 -17.13
C GLU A 145 8.83 -8.58 -15.69
N LEU A 146 8.43 -9.76 -15.19
CA LEU A 146 8.02 -9.94 -13.80
C LEU A 146 9.21 -9.84 -12.83
N GLU A 147 10.33 -10.46 -13.18
CA GLU A 147 11.55 -10.42 -12.37
C GLU A 147 12.07 -8.99 -12.18
N VAL A 148 12.01 -8.17 -13.22
CA VAL A 148 12.40 -6.75 -13.12
C VAL A 148 11.46 -5.98 -12.18
N ALA A 149 10.14 -6.18 -12.30
CA ALA A 149 9.17 -5.54 -11.41
C ALA A 149 9.32 -5.99 -9.95
N MET A 150 9.55 -7.28 -9.72
CA MET A 150 9.80 -7.85 -8.40
C MET A 150 11.12 -7.34 -7.81
N THR A 151 12.19 -7.30 -8.61
CA THR A 151 13.48 -6.76 -8.17
C THR A 151 13.33 -5.31 -7.72
N PHE A 152 12.63 -4.50 -8.50
CA PHE A 152 12.35 -3.12 -8.10
C PHE A 152 11.62 -3.08 -6.75
N LEU A 153 10.53 -3.81 -6.59
CA LEU A 153 9.72 -3.81 -5.38
C LEU A 153 10.53 -4.22 -4.14
N LEU A 154 11.33 -5.29 -4.27
CA LEU A 154 12.12 -5.85 -3.17
C LEU A 154 13.35 -5.01 -2.79
N THR A 155 13.72 -4.02 -3.60
CA THR A 155 14.88 -3.15 -3.35
C THR A 155 14.50 -1.74 -2.91
N GLN A 156 13.20 -1.44 -2.75
CA GLN A 156 12.76 -0.16 -2.23
C GLN A 156 12.91 -0.09 -0.68
N PRO A 157 13.12 1.10 -0.11
CA PRO A 157 13.10 1.30 1.34
C PRO A 157 11.66 1.28 1.90
N ALA A 158 10.97 0.16 1.69
CA ALA A 158 9.56 -0.03 2.01
C ALA A 158 9.32 -1.53 2.29
N ILE A 159 8.19 -1.86 2.89
CA ILE A 159 7.78 -3.25 3.09
C ILE A 159 7.15 -3.76 1.79
N PRO A 160 7.73 -4.75 1.11
CA PRO A 160 7.13 -5.36 -0.06
C PRO A 160 5.93 -6.23 0.35
N CYS A 161 4.78 -5.99 -0.27
CA CYS A 161 3.57 -6.78 -0.04
C CYS A 161 3.27 -7.62 -1.29
N ILE A 162 3.72 -8.86 -1.31
CA ILE A 162 3.51 -9.76 -2.44
C ILE A 162 2.09 -10.32 -2.38
N TYR A 163 1.26 -9.98 -3.38
CA TYR A 163 -0.06 -10.56 -3.50
C TYR A 163 0.07 -12.02 -3.92
N TYR A 164 -0.62 -12.90 -3.20
CA TYR A 164 -0.48 -14.36 -3.37
C TYR A 164 -0.56 -14.78 -4.84
N GLY A 165 0.37 -15.61 -5.27
CA GLY A 165 0.49 -16.10 -6.63
C GLY A 165 1.27 -15.20 -7.59
N ASP A 166 1.53 -13.93 -7.25
CA ASP A 166 2.35 -13.06 -8.09
C ASP A 166 3.81 -13.54 -8.12
N GLU A 167 4.28 -14.19 -7.04
CA GLU A 167 5.62 -14.80 -6.93
C GLU A 167 5.85 -15.95 -7.93
N ILE A 168 4.77 -16.58 -8.39
CA ILE A 168 4.81 -17.63 -9.43
C ILE A 168 4.14 -17.19 -10.74
N GLY A 169 3.79 -15.92 -10.87
CA GLY A 169 3.25 -15.32 -12.07
C GLY A 169 1.82 -15.74 -12.41
N ILE A 170 0.96 -16.00 -11.42
CA ILE A 170 -0.49 -16.22 -11.65
C ILE A 170 -1.11 -14.98 -12.34
N ARG A 171 -2.10 -15.22 -13.20
CA ARG A 171 -2.87 -14.22 -13.95
C ARG A 171 -4.27 -14.05 -13.37
#